data_dabfc3ea5944593ab75ce93366ef0ecb
#
_entry.id   dabfc3ea5944593ab75ce93366ef0ecb
#
_cell.length_a   1.000
_cell.length_b   1.000
_cell.length_c   1.000
_cell.angle_alpha   90.00
_cell.angle_beta   90.00
_cell.angle_gamma   90.00
#
_symmetry.space_group_name_H-M   'P 1'
#
loop_
_entity.id
_entity.type
_entity.pdbx_description
1 polymer ?
#
loop_
_entity_poly.entity_id
_entity_poly.type
_entity_poly.pdbx_seq_one_letter_code
_entity_poly.pdbx_strand_id
1 'polypeptide(L)'
;DLNTLFGQRKNLVSKRFWGMLLSIVRFNRLAQQALTDPLPAHMGMGEFLDRHGFSEAFRMRYLYPMAAAIWSCPRDQIARFPAVSFLRFFANHGLIRLVDRPQWLTVAGGSSTYMDALIADLGRRAELNAPVTKVERGAHGADLIDADGARQSFDEVVFACHSDQALALLADPSPSERRLLGAIPYQANRVLLHRDESLMPRARRVWSSWNYLSRPAQDEAQAVSVTYWMNSLQRLATPNNYFVSLNPLDEPREESIAAEFEYQHPVFTTAALEAQKQLYRIQGRSHTWYAGAWTGYGFHEDGMRSGVEVAQALGATLPWSAGQVRASRDLTLVPEIVRKAA
;
A
#
# COMPACT_ATOMS: atom_id res chain seq x y z
N ASP A 1 2.02 -8.44 23.53
CA ASP A 1 2.11 -9.33 24.70
C ASP A 1 0.71 -9.63 25.26
N LEU A 2 0.62 -10.51 26.27
CA LEU A 2 -0.64 -10.89 26.92
C LEU A 2 -1.30 -9.70 27.65
N ASN A 3 -0.53 -8.78 28.19
CA ASN A 3 -1.08 -7.60 28.86
C ASN A 3 -1.79 -6.67 27.89
N THR A 4 -1.27 -6.52 26.68
CA THR A 4 -1.92 -5.75 25.60
C THR A 4 -3.17 -6.48 25.09
N LEU A 5 -3.07 -7.80 24.84
CA LEU A 5 -4.19 -8.64 24.37
C LEU A 5 -5.37 -8.58 25.34
N PHE A 6 -5.11 -8.67 26.65
CA PHE A 6 -6.09 -8.57 27.72
C PHE A 6 -6.11 -7.17 28.36
N GLY A 7 -5.84 -6.13 27.61
CA GLY A 7 -5.89 -4.73 28.08
C GLY A 7 -7.24 -4.38 28.71
N GLN A 8 -8.32 -4.96 28.21
CA GLN A 8 -9.63 -5.00 28.86
C GLN A 8 -9.77 -6.31 29.65
N ARG A 9 -9.53 -6.28 30.97
CA ARG A 9 -9.50 -7.49 31.82
C ARG A 9 -10.78 -8.36 31.78
N LYS A 10 -11.95 -7.75 31.52
CA LYS A 10 -13.22 -8.48 31.31
C LYS A 10 -13.17 -9.50 30.15
N ASN A 11 -12.23 -9.33 29.22
CA ASN A 11 -12.06 -10.26 28.10
C ASN A 11 -11.54 -11.63 28.53
N LEU A 12 -10.87 -11.73 29.68
CA LEU A 12 -10.40 -13.01 30.25
C LEU A 12 -11.54 -14.01 30.48
N VAL A 13 -12.73 -13.52 30.84
CA VAL A 13 -13.92 -14.35 31.10
C VAL A 13 -14.95 -14.32 29.96
N SER A 14 -14.64 -13.65 28.85
CA SER A 14 -15.55 -13.48 27.73
C SER A 14 -15.46 -14.64 26.74
N LYS A 15 -16.48 -15.51 26.70
CA LYS A 15 -16.61 -16.59 25.70
C LYS A 15 -16.51 -16.06 24.26
N ARG A 16 -17.08 -14.86 24.00
CA ARG A 16 -17.04 -14.22 22.69
C ARG A 16 -15.62 -13.82 22.29
N PHE A 17 -14.82 -13.34 23.23
CA PHE A 17 -13.42 -12.96 22.99
C PHE A 17 -12.56 -14.21 22.70
N TRP A 18 -12.72 -15.27 23.48
CA TRP A 18 -12.03 -16.55 23.24
C TRP A 18 -12.43 -17.18 21.90
N GLY A 19 -13.72 -17.13 21.54
CA GLY A 19 -14.19 -17.59 20.23
C GLY A 19 -13.55 -16.81 19.07
N MET A 20 -13.31 -15.50 19.24
CA MET A 20 -12.58 -14.70 18.27
C MET A 20 -11.11 -15.13 18.16
N LEU A 21 -10.42 -15.38 19.29
CA LEU A 21 -9.03 -15.85 19.27
C LEU A 21 -8.89 -17.22 18.58
N LEU A 22 -9.80 -18.15 18.86
CA LEU A 22 -9.85 -19.45 18.18
C LEU A 22 -10.10 -19.28 16.67
N SER A 23 -10.94 -18.33 16.29
CA SER A 23 -11.18 -18.00 14.88
C SER A 23 -9.93 -17.44 14.19
N ILE A 24 -9.09 -16.66 14.89
CA ILE A 24 -7.79 -16.20 14.36
C ILE A 24 -6.86 -17.39 14.06
N VAL A 25 -6.73 -18.32 15.00
CA VAL A 25 -5.89 -19.52 14.82
C VAL A 25 -6.39 -20.37 13.64
N ARG A 26 -7.72 -20.59 13.57
CA ARG A 26 -8.36 -21.32 12.48
C ARG A 26 -8.16 -20.62 11.13
N PHE A 27 -8.32 -19.29 11.08
CA PHE A 27 -8.11 -18.50 9.89
C PHE A 27 -6.67 -18.63 9.38
N ASN A 28 -5.69 -18.48 10.27
CA ASN A 28 -4.28 -18.56 9.90
C ASN A 28 -3.94 -19.93 9.27
N ARG A 29 -4.49 -21.03 9.83
CA ARG A 29 -4.30 -22.37 9.25
C ARG A 29 -4.95 -22.51 7.88
N LEU A 30 -6.22 -22.07 7.73
CA LEU A 30 -6.92 -22.12 6.44
C LEU A 30 -6.26 -21.21 5.40
N ALA A 31 -5.76 -20.05 5.81
CA ALA A 31 -5.00 -19.16 4.94
C ALA A 31 -3.73 -19.81 4.38
N GLN A 32 -2.99 -20.55 5.22
CA GLN A 32 -1.81 -21.29 4.77
C GLN A 32 -2.19 -22.42 3.79
N GLN A 33 -3.26 -23.15 4.06
CA GLN A 33 -3.77 -24.20 3.16
C GLN A 33 -4.19 -23.63 1.81
N ALA A 34 -4.89 -22.50 1.81
CA ALA A 34 -5.37 -21.86 0.59
C ALA A 34 -4.24 -21.30 -0.31
N LEU A 35 -3.02 -21.18 0.21
CA LEU A 35 -1.85 -20.80 -0.60
C LEU A 35 -1.24 -22.00 -1.35
N THR A 36 -1.48 -23.22 -0.86
CA THR A 36 -1.03 -24.46 -1.51
C THR A 36 -2.11 -25.05 -2.42
N ASP A 37 -3.39 -24.90 -2.03
CA ASP A 37 -4.55 -25.35 -2.81
C ASP A 37 -5.16 -24.15 -3.56
N PRO A 38 -5.17 -24.11 -4.89
CA PRO A 38 -5.63 -22.96 -5.64
C PRO A 38 -7.09 -22.62 -5.34
N LEU A 39 -7.34 -21.41 -4.86
CA LEU A 39 -8.68 -20.84 -4.78
C LEU A 39 -9.14 -20.34 -6.15
N PRO A 40 -10.47 -20.32 -6.44
CA PRO A 40 -10.99 -19.67 -7.62
C PRO A 40 -10.51 -18.22 -7.69
N ALA A 41 -9.99 -17.79 -8.85
CA ALA A 41 -9.37 -16.48 -9.01
C ALA A 41 -10.34 -15.31 -8.75
N HIS A 42 -11.64 -15.55 -8.96
CA HIS A 42 -12.71 -14.56 -8.75
C HIS A 42 -13.26 -14.53 -7.31
N MET A 43 -12.85 -15.48 -6.45
CA MET A 43 -13.36 -15.56 -5.07
C MET A 43 -12.97 -14.32 -4.28
N GLY A 44 -13.96 -13.60 -3.76
CA GLY A 44 -13.76 -12.50 -2.82
C GLY A 44 -13.47 -12.98 -1.40
N MET A 45 -12.88 -12.13 -0.57
CA MET A 45 -12.58 -12.45 0.82
C MET A 45 -13.84 -12.73 1.64
N GLY A 46 -14.94 -12.03 1.37
CA GLY A 46 -16.24 -12.28 2.00
C GLY A 46 -16.74 -13.70 1.71
N GLU A 47 -16.72 -14.12 0.44
CA GLU A 47 -17.11 -15.47 0.03
C GLU A 47 -16.22 -16.56 0.68
N PHE A 48 -14.91 -16.32 0.75
CA PHE A 48 -13.99 -17.22 1.45
C PHE A 48 -14.39 -17.39 2.92
N LEU A 49 -14.70 -16.29 3.61
CA LEU A 49 -15.11 -16.31 5.01
C LEU A 49 -16.48 -17.00 5.20
N ASP A 50 -17.42 -16.81 4.27
CA ASP A 50 -18.75 -17.48 4.27
C ASP A 50 -18.59 -18.98 4.13
N ARG A 51 -17.84 -19.41 3.12
CA ARG A 51 -17.57 -20.83 2.83
C ARG A 51 -16.98 -21.57 4.03
N HIS A 52 -16.14 -20.88 4.80
CA HIS A 52 -15.53 -21.44 5.99
C HIS A 52 -16.27 -21.12 7.29
N GLY A 53 -17.46 -20.53 7.25
CA GLY A 53 -18.30 -20.28 8.42
C GLY A 53 -17.67 -19.39 9.49
N PHE A 54 -16.96 -18.33 9.08
CA PHE A 54 -16.43 -17.35 10.02
C PHE A 54 -17.52 -16.41 10.51
N SER A 55 -17.54 -16.18 11.83
CA SER A 55 -18.53 -15.31 12.46
C SER A 55 -18.33 -13.85 12.07
N GLU A 56 -19.43 -13.10 12.07
CA GLU A 56 -19.40 -11.64 11.87
C GLU A 56 -18.50 -10.95 12.91
N ALA A 57 -18.48 -11.45 14.15
CA ALA A 57 -17.60 -10.91 15.19
C ALA A 57 -16.11 -11.00 14.81
N PHE A 58 -15.67 -12.09 14.18
CA PHE A 58 -14.30 -12.23 13.68
C PHE A 58 -14.02 -11.25 12.54
N ARG A 59 -14.95 -11.16 11.57
CA ARG A 59 -14.82 -10.28 10.41
C ARG A 59 -14.74 -8.81 10.82
N MET A 60 -15.71 -8.35 11.62
CA MET A 60 -15.89 -6.93 11.96
C MET A 60 -14.98 -6.42 13.08
N ARG A 61 -14.42 -7.30 13.92
CA ARG A 61 -13.59 -6.89 15.06
C ARG A 61 -12.12 -7.22 14.93
N TYR A 62 -11.77 -8.03 13.94
CA TYR A 62 -10.38 -8.43 13.72
C TYR A 62 -9.96 -8.26 12.26
N LEU A 63 -10.54 -9.05 11.33
CA LEU A 63 -9.98 -9.16 9.99
C LEU A 63 -10.17 -7.90 9.15
N TYR A 64 -11.41 -7.42 9.04
CA TYR A 64 -11.70 -6.23 8.24
C TYR A 64 -11.05 -4.96 8.79
N PRO A 65 -11.08 -4.68 10.11
CA PRO A 65 -10.35 -3.56 10.67
C PRO A 65 -8.85 -3.60 10.38
N MET A 66 -8.23 -4.77 10.53
CA MET A 66 -6.80 -4.93 10.26
C MET A 66 -6.47 -4.68 8.77
N ALA A 67 -7.25 -5.27 7.87
CA ALA A 67 -7.08 -5.10 6.43
C ALA A 67 -7.36 -3.64 6.00
N ALA A 68 -8.42 -3.06 6.54
CA ALA A 68 -8.78 -1.68 6.28
C ALA A 68 -7.71 -0.69 6.76
N ALA A 69 -7.04 -0.97 7.89
CA ALA A 69 -5.90 -0.18 8.36
C ALA A 69 -4.68 -0.29 7.44
N ILE A 70 -4.49 -1.44 6.76
CA ILE A 70 -3.37 -1.67 5.83
C ILE A 70 -3.58 -0.93 4.51
N TRP A 71 -4.78 -1.02 3.93
CA TRP A 71 -5.08 -0.48 2.60
C TRP A 71 -5.90 0.81 2.60
N SER A 72 -6.22 1.35 3.77
CA SER A 72 -7.00 2.59 3.96
C SER A 72 -8.32 2.61 3.17
N CYS A 73 -8.98 1.44 3.04
CA CYS A 73 -10.18 1.27 2.26
C CYS A 73 -11.39 0.81 3.11
N PRO A 74 -12.64 1.11 2.71
CA PRO A 74 -13.86 0.70 3.40
C PRO A 74 -14.01 -0.81 3.54
N ARG A 75 -14.78 -1.24 4.55
CA ARG A 75 -14.94 -2.67 4.90
C ARG A 75 -15.61 -3.49 3.81
N ASP A 76 -16.56 -2.92 3.08
CA ASP A 76 -17.23 -3.57 1.96
C ASP A 76 -16.27 -3.88 0.82
N GLN A 77 -15.28 -3.03 0.60
CA GLN A 77 -14.21 -3.26 -0.37
C GLN A 77 -13.31 -4.42 0.08
N ILE A 78 -13.03 -4.56 1.38
CA ILE A 78 -12.28 -5.71 1.90
C ILE A 78 -13.02 -7.02 1.64
N ALA A 79 -14.35 -7.06 1.78
CA ALA A 79 -15.13 -8.25 1.47
C ALA A 79 -15.01 -8.67 0.00
N ARG A 80 -14.89 -7.71 -0.91
CA ARG A 80 -14.71 -7.93 -2.36
C ARG A 80 -13.27 -8.16 -2.79
N PHE A 81 -12.30 -7.90 -1.90
CA PHE A 81 -10.89 -8.08 -2.22
C PHE A 81 -10.61 -9.55 -2.62
N PRO A 82 -9.88 -9.81 -3.72
CA PRO A 82 -9.59 -11.17 -4.15
C PRO A 82 -8.88 -11.98 -3.07
N ALA A 83 -9.50 -13.10 -2.64
CA ALA A 83 -9.03 -13.88 -1.50
C ALA A 83 -7.59 -14.35 -1.66
N VAL A 84 -7.20 -14.83 -2.85
CA VAL A 84 -5.82 -15.29 -3.12
C VAL A 84 -4.80 -14.17 -2.85
N SER A 85 -5.03 -12.97 -3.38
CA SER A 85 -4.11 -11.84 -3.21
C SER A 85 -4.06 -11.37 -1.76
N PHE A 86 -5.22 -11.33 -1.09
CA PHE A 86 -5.33 -11.00 0.33
C PHE A 86 -4.52 -11.96 1.20
N LEU A 87 -4.75 -13.26 1.04
CA LEU A 87 -4.09 -14.29 1.85
C LEU A 87 -2.58 -14.35 1.58
N ARG A 88 -2.18 -14.16 0.32
CA ARG A 88 -0.76 -14.08 -0.06
C ARG A 88 -0.07 -12.89 0.58
N PHE A 89 -0.69 -11.72 0.54
CA PHE A 89 -0.18 -10.55 1.24
C PHE A 89 0.00 -10.80 2.73
N PHE A 90 -1.02 -11.37 3.39
CA PHE A 90 -0.96 -11.69 4.83
C PHE A 90 0.14 -12.70 5.15
N ALA A 91 0.37 -13.67 4.27
CA ALA A 91 1.45 -14.64 4.43
C ALA A 91 2.83 -14.01 4.29
N ASN A 92 3.03 -13.20 3.24
CA ASN A 92 4.30 -12.54 2.94
C ASN A 92 4.75 -11.60 4.06
N HIS A 93 3.79 -10.92 4.69
CA HIS A 93 4.05 -10.01 5.82
C HIS A 93 4.04 -10.71 7.19
N GLY A 94 3.94 -12.04 7.22
CA GLY A 94 3.93 -12.81 8.47
C GLY A 94 2.68 -12.58 9.34
N LEU A 95 1.62 -11.98 8.80
CA LEU A 95 0.40 -11.63 9.55
C LEU A 95 -0.41 -12.86 9.95
N ILE A 96 -0.26 -13.99 9.24
CA ILE A 96 -0.86 -15.28 9.57
C ILE A 96 0.04 -16.16 10.47
N ARG A 97 1.19 -15.64 10.91
CA ARG A 97 2.06 -16.34 11.86
C ARG A 97 1.70 -15.95 13.29
N LEU A 98 1.62 -16.92 14.19
CA LEU A 98 1.42 -16.67 15.63
C LEU A 98 2.75 -16.59 16.36
N VAL A 99 3.74 -17.35 15.89
CA VAL A 99 5.12 -17.40 16.40
C VAL A 99 6.08 -17.05 15.24
N ASP A 100 7.33 -16.74 15.57
CA ASP A 100 8.38 -16.42 14.60
C ASP A 100 7.98 -15.31 13.62
N ARG A 101 7.31 -14.29 14.14
CA ARG A 101 6.94 -13.11 13.34
C ARG A 101 8.20 -12.35 12.92
N PRO A 102 8.23 -11.85 11.68
CA PRO A 102 9.35 -11.02 11.24
C PRO A 102 9.50 -9.80 12.14
N GLN A 103 10.75 -9.45 12.47
CA GLN A 103 11.05 -8.21 13.17
C GLN A 103 10.82 -7.05 12.19
N TRP A 104 9.93 -6.15 12.56
CA TRP A 104 9.72 -4.91 11.81
C TRP A 104 10.88 -3.96 12.05
N LEU A 105 11.34 -3.34 10.96
CA LEU A 105 12.44 -2.38 10.97
C LEU A 105 11.94 -1.06 10.39
N THR A 106 12.58 0.03 10.78
CA THR A 106 12.41 1.35 10.18
C THR A 106 13.77 1.97 9.90
N VAL A 107 13.83 2.90 8.96
CA VAL A 107 15.06 3.64 8.68
C VAL A 107 15.35 4.58 9.83
N ALA A 108 16.54 4.48 10.41
CA ALA A 108 16.96 5.40 11.47
C ALA A 108 17.01 6.83 10.92
N GLY A 109 16.34 7.77 11.60
CA GLY A 109 16.20 9.14 11.12
C GLY A 109 15.08 9.37 10.09
N GLY A 110 14.34 8.32 9.71
CA GLY A 110 13.23 8.40 8.75
C GLY A 110 13.67 8.28 7.29
N SER A 111 12.71 8.29 6.38
CA SER A 111 12.95 8.08 4.93
C SER A 111 13.73 9.23 4.27
N SER A 112 13.71 10.44 4.84
CA SER A 112 14.48 11.58 4.33
C SER A 112 15.99 11.27 4.22
N THR A 113 16.52 10.44 5.13
CA THR A 113 17.95 10.11 5.15
C THR A 113 18.44 9.44 3.86
N TYR A 114 17.68 8.50 3.29
CA TYR A 114 18.05 7.90 2.02
C TYR A 114 17.64 8.77 0.83
N MET A 115 16.59 9.56 0.94
CA MET A 115 16.17 10.51 -0.08
C MET A 115 17.24 11.58 -0.31
N ASP A 116 17.79 12.13 0.77
CA ASP A 116 18.86 13.13 0.69
C ASP A 116 20.10 12.57 -0.04
N ALA A 117 20.45 11.30 0.24
CA ALA A 117 21.56 10.63 -0.45
C ALA A 117 21.27 10.44 -1.96
N LEU A 118 20.05 10.01 -2.31
CA LEU A 118 19.65 9.84 -3.72
C LEU A 118 19.63 11.18 -4.48
N ILE A 119 19.10 12.25 -3.88
CA ILE A 119 19.04 13.57 -4.48
C ILE A 119 20.48 14.12 -4.66
N ALA A 120 21.37 13.90 -3.69
CA ALA A 120 22.76 14.29 -3.80
C ALA A 120 23.47 13.59 -4.97
N ASP A 121 23.20 12.29 -5.19
CA ASP A 121 23.75 11.54 -6.32
C ASP A 121 23.18 12.01 -7.68
N LEU A 122 21.89 12.31 -7.74
CA LEU A 122 21.26 12.87 -8.93
C LEU A 122 21.77 14.29 -9.27
N GLY A 123 22.07 15.09 -8.26
CA GLY A 123 22.56 16.46 -8.41
C GLY A 123 21.58 17.31 -9.23
N ARG A 124 22.11 18.01 -10.27
CA ARG A 124 21.30 18.88 -11.16
C ARG A 124 20.30 18.14 -12.05
N ARG A 125 20.32 16.81 -12.07
CA ARG A 125 19.34 16.00 -12.80
C ARG A 125 17.99 15.89 -12.07
N ALA A 126 17.94 16.27 -10.79
CA ALA A 126 16.70 16.36 -10.02
C ALA A 126 16.19 17.82 -10.06
N GLU A 127 15.10 18.04 -10.74
CA GLU A 127 14.43 19.33 -10.84
C GLU A 127 13.17 19.32 -9.97
N LEU A 128 13.09 20.29 -9.05
CA LEU A 128 11.91 20.51 -8.20
C LEU A 128 11.10 21.68 -8.76
N ASN A 129 9.80 21.71 -8.43
CA ASN A 129 8.86 22.73 -8.89
C ASN A 129 8.78 22.84 -10.43
N ALA A 130 9.00 21.72 -11.12
CA ALA A 130 8.92 21.59 -12.57
C ALA A 130 7.74 20.65 -12.95
N PRO A 131 6.47 21.09 -12.76
CA PRO A 131 5.31 20.25 -13.04
C PRO A 131 5.16 20.00 -14.53
N VAL A 132 5.23 18.74 -14.94
CA VAL A 132 4.86 18.31 -16.29
C VAL A 132 3.34 18.27 -16.39
N THR A 133 2.80 18.89 -17.44
CA THR A 133 1.34 18.95 -17.69
C THR A 133 0.92 18.06 -18.85
N LYS A 134 1.86 17.68 -19.74
CA LYS A 134 1.57 16.88 -20.91
C LYS A 134 2.79 16.13 -21.40
N VAL A 135 2.56 14.93 -21.95
CA VAL A 135 3.57 14.14 -22.64
C VAL A 135 3.08 13.85 -24.05
N GLU A 136 3.84 14.31 -25.07
CA GLU A 136 3.57 14.06 -26.47
C GLU A 136 4.61 13.09 -27.01
N ARG A 137 4.17 12.00 -27.64
CA ARG A 137 5.07 10.94 -28.12
C ARG A 137 5.28 11.04 -29.61
N GLY A 138 6.56 10.91 -30.02
CA GLY A 138 6.99 10.93 -31.41
C GLY A 138 7.55 9.60 -31.90
N ALA A 139 8.10 9.62 -33.12
CA ALA A 139 8.73 8.43 -33.69
C ALA A 139 10.09 8.08 -33.04
N HIS A 140 10.75 9.04 -32.41
CA HIS A 140 12.12 8.91 -31.90
C HIS A 140 12.28 9.30 -30.43
N GLY A 141 11.18 9.42 -29.69
CA GLY A 141 11.17 9.83 -28.29
C GLY A 141 9.87 10.45 -27.86
N ALA A 142 9.89 11.19 -26.75
CA ALA A 142 8.73 11.91 -26.23
C ALA A 142 9.12 13.31 -25.72
N ASP A 143 8.21 14.24 -25.86
CA ASP A 143 8.32 15.61 -25.38
C ASP A 143 7.54 15.77 -24.09
N LEU A 144 8.21 16.30 -23.06
CA LEU A 144 7.58 16.77 -21.83
C LEU A 144 7.23 18.25 -22.01
N ILE A 145 6.01 18.61 -21.68
CA ILE A 145 5.51 19.98 -21.70
C ILE A 145 5.17 20.37 -20.27
N ASP A 146 5.76 21.45 -19.79
CA ASP A 146 5.52 21.99 -18.45
C ASP A 146 4.30 22.94 -18.41
N ALA A 147 4.07 23.55 -17.25
CA ALA A 147 2.96 24.48 -17.03
C ALA A 147 3.10 25.79 -17.83
N ASP A 148 4.31 26.18 -18.17
CA ASP A 148 4.60 27.40 -18.95
C ASP A 148 4.60 27.13 -20.47
N GLY A 149 4.38 25.88 -20.87
CA GLY A 149 4.40 25.43 -22.25
C GLY A 149 5.80 25.18 -22.80
N ALA A 150 6.84 25.22 -21.97
CA ALA A 150 8.19 24.88 -22.41
C ALA A 150 8.26 23.35 -22.69
N ARG A 151 9.06 23.03 -23.71
CA ARG A 151 9.13 21.68 -24.26
C ARG A 151 10.56 21.15 -24.13
N GLN A 152 10.67 19.93 -23.57
CA GLN A 152 11.93 19.20 -23.49
C GLN A 152 11.77 17.81 -24.10
N SER A 153 12.67 17.42 -24.99
CA SER A 153 12.65 16.14 -25.70
C SER A 153 13.55 15.11 -25.01
N PHE A 154 13.07 13.88 -24.92
CA PHE A 154 13.76 12.74 -24.32
C PHE A 154 13.62 11.49 -25.19
N ASP A 155 14.62 10.61 -25.16
CA ASP A 155 14.55 9.33 -25.86
C ASP A 155 13.50 8.40 -25.22
N GLU A 156 13.41 8.43 -23.89
CA GLU A 156 12.49 7.59 -23.09
C GLU A 156 11.91 8.38 -21.91
N VAL A 157 10.66 8.15 -21.57
CA VAL A 157 9.98 8.76 -20.44
C VAL A 157 9.48 7.69 -19.47
N VAL A 158 9.77 7.84 -18.18
CA VAL A 158 9.29 6.96 -17.10
C VAL A 158 8.28 7.71 -16.24
N PHE A 159 7.03 7.26 -16.24
CA PHE A 159 6.02 7.75 -15.32
C PHE A 159 6.18 7.05 -13.97
N ALA A 160 6.66 7.78 -12.96
CA ALA A 160 6.80 7.29 -11.58
C ALA A 160 5.73 7.88 -10.63
N CYS A 161 4.63 8.39 -11.19
CA CYS A 161 3.46 8.92 -10.50
C CYS A 161 2.32 7.89 -10.42
N HIS A 162 1.13 8.26 -9.94
CA HIS A 162 -0.04 7.41 -9.95
C HIS A 162 -0.47 7.04 -11.39
N SER A 163 -1.13 5.88 -11.56
CA SER A 163 -1.55 5.41 -12.89
C SER A 163 -2.56 6.33 -13.58
N ASP A 164 -3.49 6.91 -12.82
CA ASP A 164 -4.47 7.88 -13.29
C ASP A 164 -3.81 9.21 -13.71
N GLN A 165 -2.82 9.67 -12.94
CA GLN A 165 -2.00 10.84 -13.28
C GLN A 165 -1.18 10.58 -14.55
N ALA A 166 -0.52 9.42 -14.66
CA ALA A 166 0.20 9.03 -15.86
C ALA A 166 -0.72 9.03 -17.10
N LEU A 167 -1.94 8.47 -16.95
CA LEU A 167 -2.92 8.47 -18.02
C LEU A 167 -3.37 9.87 -18.41
N ALA A 168 -3.58 10.76 -17.44
CA ALA A 168 -3.98 12.14 -17.68
C ALA A 168 -2.91 12.97 -18.39
N LEU A 169 -1.63 12.69 -18.14
CA LEU A 169 -0.49 13.39 -18.77
C LEU A 169 -0.29 12.99 -20.23
N LEU A 170 -0.71 11.79 -20.65
CA LEU A 170 -0.55 11.32 -22.03
C LEU A 170 -1.46 12.08 -22.98
N ALA A 171 -0.89 12.70 -24.01
CA ALA A 171 -1.64 13.40 -25.06
C ALA A 171 -2.47 12.43 -25.93
N ASP A 172 -1.93 11.24 -26.16
CA ASP A 172 -2.40 10.25 -27.12
C ASP A 172 -2.46 8.81 -26.55
N PRO A 173 -3.07 8.59 -25.37
CA PRO A 173 -3.04 7.27 -24.75
C PRO A 173 -3.69 6.21 -25.64
N SER A 174 -2.99 5.09 -25.83
CA SER A 174 -3.50 3.94 -26.57
C SER A 174 -4.69 3.28 -25.86
N PRO A 175 -5.49 2.46 -26.54
CA PRO A 175 -6.59 1.70 -25.91
C PRO A 175 -6.10 0.81 -24.76
N SER A 176 -4.89 0.25 -24.87
CA SER A 176 -4.29 -0.58 -23.80
C SER A 176 -3.92 0.25 -22.58
N GLU A 177 -3.33 1.42 -22.74
CA GLU A 177 -3.00 2.34 -21.66
C GLU A 177 -4.27 2.84 -20.96
N ARG A 178 -5.27 3.29 -21.70
CA ARG A 178 -6.57 3.70 -21.10
C ARG A 178 -7.16 2.59 -20.25
N ARG A 179 -7.16 1.36 -20.76
CA ARG A 179 -7.70 0.20 -20.05
C ARG A 179 -6.89 -0.18 -18.83
N LEU A 180 -5.55 -0.25 -18.93
CA LEU A 180 -4.70 -0.77 -17.86
C LEU A 180 -4.43 0.26 -16.77
N LEU A 181 -4.08 1.49 -17.14
CA LEU A 181 -3.82 2.58 -16.18
C LEU A 181 -5.12 3.06 -15.52
N GLY A 182 -6.23 3.11 -16.27
CA GLY A 182 -7.53 3.51 -15.75
C GLY A 182 -8.25 2.43 -14.94
N ALA A 183 -7.74 1.19 -14.89
CA ALA A 183 -8.34 0.12 -14.09
C ALA A 183 -8.05 0.23 -12.58
N ILE A 184 -7.15 1.09 -12.17
CA ILE A 184 -6.73 1.27 -10.78
C ILE A 184 -7.36 2.55 -10.24
N PRO A 185 -8.46 2.46 -9.47
CA PRO A 185 -9.06 3.61 -8.84
C PRO A 185 -8.23 4.08 -7.64
N TYR A 186 -8.35 5.35 -7.30
CA TYR A 186 -7.71 5.95 -6.14
C TYR A 186 -8.75 6.51 -5.18
N GLN A 187 -8.49 6.36 -3.89
CA GLN A 187 -9.31 6.91 -2.82
C GLN A 187 -8.58 8.04 -2.12
N ALA A 188 -9.20 9.20 -2.06
CA ALA A 188 -8.71 10.33 -1.29
C ALA A 188 -8.84 10.04 0.22
N ASN A 189 -7.82 10.41 0.97
CA ASN A 189 -7.76 10.29 2.42
C ASN A 189 -7.24 11.61 3.00
N ARG A 190 -8.01 12.20 3.91
CA ARG A 190 -7.57 13.33 4.71
C ARG A 190 -6.58 12.86 5.76
N VAL A 191 -5.45 13.53 5.87
CA VAL A 191 -4.36 13.15 6.76
C VAL A 191 -3.94 14.33 7.62
N LEU A 192 -3.95 14.15 8.94
CA LEU A 192 -3.56 15.17 9.91
C LEU A 192 -2.30 14.73 10.64
N LEU A 193 -1.27 15.58 10.66
CA LEU A 193 -0.16 15.49 11.59
C LEU A 193 -0.50 16.34 12.82
N HIS A 194 -0.58 15.70 13.99
CA HIS A 194 -1.02 16.37 15.22
C HIS A 194 -0.38 15.80 16.49
N ARG A 195 -0.69 16.43 17.64
CA ARG A 195 -0.23 16.03 18.98
C ARG A 195 -1.36 15.68 19.94
N ASP A 196 -2.61 15.58 19.46
CA ASP A 196 -3.76 15.32 20.33
C ASP A 196 -3.88 13.83 20.66
N GLU A 197 -3.68 13.47 21.93
CA GLU A 197 -3.81 12.09 22.42
C GLU A 197 -5.27 11.61 22.51
N SER A 198 -6.27 12.50 22.39
CA SER A 198 -7.68 12.12 22.48
C SER A 198 -8.14 11.20 21.36
N LEU A 199 -7.43 11.22 20.21
CA LEU A 199 -7.68 10.33 19.07
C LEU A 199 -7.09 8.92 19.27
N MET A 200 -6.40 8.69 20.37
CA MET A 200 -5.82 7.39 20.71
C MET A 200 -6.76 6.57 21.61
N PRO A 201 -6.59 5.24 21.67
CA PRO A 201 -7.34 4.42 22.62
C PRO A 201 -7.19 4.92 24.05
N ARG A 202 -8.29 5.01 24.81
CA ARG A 202 -8.29 5.53 26.20
C ARG A 202 -7.29 4.82 27.12
N ALA A 203 -7.09 3.51 26.92
CA ALA A 203 -6.14 2.73 27.71
C ALA A 203 -4.75 2.78 27.07
N ARG A 204 -3.83 3.56 27.62
CA ARG A 204 -2.46 3.73 27.08
C ARG A 204 -1.72 2.39 26.87
N ARG A 205 -2.00 1.37 27.69
CA ARG A 205 -1.42 0.02 27.58
C ARG A 205 -1.74 -0.72 26.26
N VAL A 206 -2.77 -0.28 25.53
CA VAL A 206 -3.15 -0.86 24.24
C VAL A 206 -2.70 -0.02 23.05
N TRP A 207 -2.00 1.08 23.29
CA TRP A 207 -1.45 1.89 22.21
C TRP A 207 -0.47 1.04 21.40
N SER A 208 -0.61 1.13 20.10
CA SER A 208 0.24 0.48 19.11
C SER A 208 0.77 1.51 18.13
N SER A 209 1.76 1.14 17.33
CA SER A 209 2.22 2.01 16.24
C SER A 209 1.08 2.34 15.26
N TRP A 210 0.11 1.42 15.08
CA TRP A 210 -1.10 1.59 14.27
C TRP A 210 -2.34 1.34 15.13
N ASN A 211 -3.22 2.32 15.20
CA ASN A 211 -4.43 2.26 16.00
C ASN A 211 -5.64 2.48 15.09
N TYR A 212 -6.42 1.44 14.87
CA TYR A 212 -7.67 1.51 14.14
C TYR A 212 -8.79 1.91 15.08
N LEU A 213 -9.54 2.94 14.70
CA LEU A 213 -10.71 3.40 15.41
C LEU A 213 -11.96 3.23 14.54
N SER A 214 -13.05 2.77 15.12
CA SER A 214 -14.35 2.70 14.46
C SER A 214 -15.47 3.02 15.41
N ARG A 215 -16.51 3.69 14.92
CA ARG A 215 -17.79 3.80 15.60
C ARG A 215 -18.71 2.64 15.21
N PRO A 216 -19.68 2.26 16.09
CA PRO A 216 -20.76 1.35 15.68
C PRO A 216 -21.45 1.97 14.46
N ALA A 217 -21.52 1.22 13.37
CA ALA A 217 -21.90 1.73 12.08
C ALA A 217 -23.35 2.21 12.05
N GLN A 218 -23.55 3.47 11.65
CA GLN A 218 -24.74 3.91 10.93
C GLN A 218 -24.50 4.01 9.41
N ASP A 219 -23.21 3.98 8.99
CA ASP A 219 -22.83 3.97 7.57
C ASP A 219 -21.68 3.00 7.31
N GLU A 220 -21.94 1.93 6.54
CA GLU A 220 -20.94 0.94 6.11
C GLU A 220 -19.92 1.52 5.14
N ALA A 221 -20.21 2.66 4.52
CA ALA A 221 -19.37 3.37 3.56
C ALA A 221 -18.34 4.31 4.20
N GLN A 222 -18.27 4.40 5.53
CA GLN A 222 -17.40 5.36 6.20
C GLN A 222 -15.93 4.98 6.01
N ALA A 223 -15.11 5.96 5.60
CA ALA A 223 -13.67 5.83 5.48
C ALA A 223 -13.07 5.32 6.80
N VAL A 224 -12.03 4.51 6.66
CA VAL A 224 -11.33 3.91 7.80
C VAL A 224 -10.54 4.99 8.53
N SER A 225 -10.73 5.10 9.84
CA SER A 225 -9.89 5.95 10.68
C SER A 225 -8.72 5.15 11.26
N VAL A 226 -7.52 5.60 10.98
CA VAL A 226 -6.27 5.01 11.49
C VAL A 226 -5.41 6.11 12.06
N THR A 227 -4.96 5.95 13.30
CA THR A 227 -3.98 6.84 13.92
C THR A 227 -2.65 6.11 14.12
N TYR A 228 -1.61 6.62 13.49
CA TYR A 228 -0.23 6.16 13.66
C TYR A 228 0.42 6.91 14.82
N TRP A 229 0.95 6.19 15.80
CA TRP A 229 1.77 6.76 16.85
C TRP A 229 3.23 6.80 16.39
N MET A 230 3.67 7.95 15.92
CA MET A 230 4.95 8.12 15.25
C MET A 230 6.14 7.88 16.17
N ASN A 231 6.02 8.22 17.48
CA ASN A 231 7.08 7.94 18.45
C ASN A 231 7.39 6.45 18.58
N SER A 232 6.37 5.58 18.51
CA SER A 232 6.56 4.14 18.50
C SER A 232 7.03 3.63 17.14
N LEU A 233 6.45 4.16 16.06
CA LEU A 233 6.70 3.70 14.69
C LEU A 233 8.12 4.04 14.22
N GLN A 234 8.60 5.26 14.51
CA GLN A 234 9.91 5.77 14.08
C GLN A 234 10.92 5.92 15.22
N ARG A 235 10.56 5.51 16.45
CA ARG A 235 11.40 5.66 17.66
C ARG A 235 11.91 7.09 17.84
N LEU A 236 10.99 8.06 17.75
CA LEU A 236 11.35 9.47 17.89
C LEU A 236 11.84 9.76 19.32
N ALA A 237 13.04 10.35 19.43
CA ALA A 237 13.63 10.78 20.68
C ALA A 237 13.09 12.16 21.12
N THR A 238 11.80 12.22 21.47
CA THR A 238 11.13 13.45 21.89
C THR A 238 10.15 13.18 23.03
N PRO A 239 9.98 14.11 23.99
CA PRO A 239 9.00 13.97 25.06
C PRO A 239 7.55 14.12 24.58
N ASN A 240 7.34 14.78 23.45
CA ASN A 240 6.01 14.99 22.88
C ASN A 240 5.57 13.80 22.04
N ASN A 241 4.30 13.44 22.11
CA ASN A 241 3.71 12.46 21.21
C ASN A 241 3.30 13.14 19.90
N TYR A 242 3.62 12.46 18.78
CA TYR A 242 3.21 12.83 17.44
C TYR A 242 2.37 11.74 16.83
N PHE A 243 1.29 12.14 16.18
CA PHE A 243 0.35 11.25 15.53
C PHE A 243 0.13 11.67 14.08
N VAL A 244 -0.07 10.68 13.24
CA VAL A 244 -0.61 10.88 11.89
C VAL A 244 -1.94 10.15 11.84
N SER A 245 -3.04 10.89 11.68
CA SER A 245 -4.38 10.31 11.61
C SER A 245 -4.94 10.43 10.19
N LEU A 246 -5.34 9.28 9.63
CA LEU A 246 -6.09 9.20 8.38
C LEU A 246 -7.58 9.20 8.70
N ASN A 247 -8.34 10.06 8.02
CA ASN A 247 -9.79 10.16 8.12
C ASN A 247 -10.27 10.09 9.58
N PRO A 248 -9.79 10.99 10.46
CA PRO A 248 -10.11 10.94 11.88
C PRO A 248 -11.63 11.01 12.11
N LEU A 249 -12.15 10.20 13.06
CA LEU A 249 -13.57 10.18 13.41
C LEU A 249 -13.99 11.40 14.24
N ASP A 250 -13.04 11.96 14.96
CA ASP A 250 -13.17 13.20 15.74
C ASP A 250 -12.08 14.15 15.28
N GLU A 251 -12.39 15.44 15.29
CA GLU A 251 -11.37 16.45 14.98
C GLU A 251 -10.41 16.57 16.17
N PRO A 252 -9.09 16.56 15.94
CA PRO A 252 -8.14 16.94 16.98
C PRO A 252 -8.30 18.42 17.32
N ARG A 253 -7.84 18.81 18.49
CA ARG A 253 -7.82 20.23 18.88
C ARG A 253 -6.99 21.03 17.87
N GLU A 254 -7.52 22.15 17.39
CA GLU A 254 -6.93 22.96 16.33
C GLU A 254 -5.47 23.33 16.64
N GLU A 255 -5.18 23.75 17.86
CA GLU A 255 -3.84 24.12 18.31
C GLU A 255 -2.84 22.94 18.37
N SER A 256 -3.34 21.72 18.25
CA SER A 256 -2.50 20.51 18.21
C SER A 256 -2.13 20.07 16.79
N ILE A 257 -2.80 20.61 15.77
CA ILE A 257 -2.56 20.26 14.35
C ILE A 257 -1.30 20.98 13.87
N ALA A 258 -0.34 20.21 13.39
CA ALA A 258 0.90 20.72 12.80
C ALA A 258 0.79 20.87 11.28
N ALA A 259 0.08 19.95 10.61
CA ALA A 259 -0.14 20.00 9.17
C ALA A 259 -1.35 19.14 8.77
N GLU A 260 -1.95 19.50 7.64
CA GLU A 260 -3.01 18.74 6.98
C GLU A 260 -2.64 18.45 5.54
N PHE A 261 -2.95 17.22 5.07
CA PHE A 261 -2.67 16.74 3.73
C PHE A 261 -3.87 15.96 3.19
N GLU A 262 -3.97 15.89 1.87
CA GLU A 262 -4.80 14.90 1.19
C GLU A 262 -3.90 13.91 0.47
N TYR A 263 -4.01 12.63 0.80
CA TYR A 263 -3.31 11.54 0.12
C TYR A 263 -4.29 10.62 -0.59
N GLN A 264 -3.89 10.18 -1.77
CA GLN A 264 -4.68 9.26 -2.57
C GLN A 264 -4.02 7.88 -2.55
N HIS A 265 -4.78 6.85 -2.15
CA HIS A 265 -4.32 5.49 -2.12
C HIS A 265 -4.96 4.64 -3.22
N PRO A 266 -4.18 3.78 -3.93
CA PRO A 266 -4.75 2.88 -4.92
C PRO A 266 -5.65 1.84 -4.26
N VAL A 267 -6.78 1.55 -4.90
CA VAL A 267 -7.75 0.55 -4.44
C VAL A 267 -7.58 -0.72 -5.26
N PHE A 268 -7.22 -1.82 -4.61
CA PHE A 268 -6.92 -3.09 -5.27
C PHE A 268 -8.19 -3.91 -5.52
N THR A 269 -8.93 -3.52 -6.55
CA THR A 269 -10.06 -4.27 -7.08
C THR A 269 -9.58 -5.47 -7.91
N THR A 270 -10.49 -6.40 -8.22
CA THR A 270 -10.19 -7.50 -9.17
C THR A 270 -9.68 -6.96 -10.50
N ALA A 271 -10.31 -5.88 -11.02
CA ALA A 271 -9.89 -5.24 -12.26
C ALA A 271 -8.47 -4.66 -12.16
N ALA A 272 -8.15 -4.00 -11.04
CA ALA A 272 -6.80 -3.47 -10.78
C ALA A 272 -5.75 -4.59 -10.77
N LEU A 273 -6.02 -5.69 -10.05
CA LEU A 273 -5.09 -6.84 -9.98
C LEU A 273 -4.92 -7.54 -11.34
N GLU A 274 -5.99 -7.63 -12.16
CA GLU A 274 -5.88 -8.16 -13.51
C GLU A 274 -5.14 -7.20 -14.46
N ALA A 275 -5.27 -5.89 -14.27
CA ALA A 275 -4.50 -4.91 -15.02
C ALA A 275 -2.99 -4.98 -14.68
N GLN A 276 -2.63 -5.11 -13.40
CA GLN A 276 -1.23 -5.28 -12.96
C GLN A 276 -0.54 -6.43 -13.68
N LYS A 277 -1.21 -7.58 -13.85
CA LYS A 277 -0.67 -8.74 -14.57
C LYS A 277 -0.39 -8.46 -16.06
N GLN A 278 -0.97 -7.43 -16.62
CA GLN A 278 -0.89 -7.08 -18.03
C GLN A 278 -0.07 -5.81 -18.31
N LEU A 279 0.48 -5.15 -17.30
CA LEU A 279 1.27 -3.91 -17.44
C LEU A 279 2.42 -4.05 -18.42
N TYR A 280 3.00 -5.25 -18.53
CA TYR A 280 4.04 -5.53 -19.51
C TYR A 280 3.67 -5.21 -20.96
N ARG A 281 2.37 -5.16 -21.29
CA ARG A 281 1.90 -4.89 -22.65
C ARG A 281 2.08 -3.43 -23.05
N ILE A 282 2.25 -2.54 -22.07
CA ILE A 282 2.43 -1.10 -22.30
C ILE A 282 3.83 -0.62 -21.96
N GLN A 283 4.64 -1.43 -21.28
CA GLN A 283 6.02 -1.06 -20.94
C GLN A 283 6.88 -0.91 -22.19
N GLY A 284 7.64 0.19 -22.30
CA GLY A 284 8.53 0.49 -23.43
C GLY A 284 7.83 0.72 -24.77
N ARG A 285 6.49 0.91 -24.75
CA ARG A 285 5.75 1.24 -25.97
C ARG A 285 5.71 2.75 -26.17
N SER A 286 5.99 3.17 -27.41
CA SER A 286 6.02 4.60 -27.76
C SER A 286 6.89 5.41 -26.80
N HIS A 287 8.09 4.91 -26.45
CA HIS A 287 9.07 5.57 -25.58
C HIS A 287 8.58 5.88 -24.17
N THR A 288 7.62 5.08 -23.65
CA THR A 288 7.06 5.33 -22.33
C THR A 288 7.07 4.09 -21.45
N TRP A 289 7.35 4.31 -20.15
CA TRP A 289 7.47 3.30 -19.11
C TRP A 289 6.69 3.73 -17.87
N TYR A 290 6.26 2.77 -17.07
CA TYR A 290 5.43 3.00 -15.89
C TYR A 290 6.02 2.29 -14.69
N ALA A 291 6.27 3.03 -13.60
CA ALA A 291 6.75 2.52 -12.33
C ALA A 291 5.93 3.13 -11.18
N GLY A 292 5.88 2.46 -10.05
CA GLY A 292 5.20 2.94 -8.86
C GLY A 292 4.68 1.82 -7.98
N ALA A 293 4.37 2.13 -6.73
CA ALA A 293 3.88 1.17 -5.76
C ALA A 293 2.54 0.52 -6.17
N TRP A 294 1.75 1.19 -6.99
CA TRP A 294 0.47 0.71 -7.54
C TRP A 294 0.63 -0.48 -8.50
N THR A 295 1.84 -0.77 -8.97
CA THR A 295 2.13 -1.96 -9.77
C THR A 295 2.15 -3.26 -8.96
N GLY A 296 2.17 -3.15 -7.62
CA GLY A 296 2.11 -4.24 -6.66
C GLY A 296 1.03 -3.99 -5.59
N TYR A 297 1.38 -4.16 -4.33
CA TYR A 297 0.46 -4.01 -3.19
C TYR A 297 0.42 -2.61 -2.58
N GLY A 298 1.12 -1.63 -3.17
CA GLY A 298 1.12 -0.24 -2.71
C GLY A 298 2.20 0.10 -1.69
N PHE A 299 3.24 -0.71 -1.55
CA PHE A 299 4.33 -0.50 -0.60
C PHE A 299 5.61 0.00 -1.27
N HIS A 300 6.55 0.52 -0.46
CA HIS A 300 7.85 1.02 -0.94
C HIS A 300 8.62 -0.03 -1.77
N GLU A 301 8.60 -1.29 -1.33
CA GLU A 301 9.24 -2.38 -2.07
C GLU A 301 8.63 -2.59 -3.47
N ASP A 302 7.31 -2.43 -3.61
CA ASP A 302 6.65 -2.54 -4.92
C ASP A 302 7.08 -1.40 -5.85
N GLY A 303 7.19 -0.18 -5.30
CA GLY A 303 7.71 0.97 -6.03
C GLY A 303 9.16 0.77 -6.47
N MET A 304 10.03 0.37 -5.52
CA MET A 304 11.43 0.08 -5.79
C MET A 304 11.60 -1.00 -6.85
N ARG A 305 10.90 -2.12 -6.71
CA ARG A 305 10.94 -3.23 -7.66
C ARG A 305 10.55 -2.78 -9.07
N SER A 306 9.45 -2.06 -9.21
CA SER A 306 8.99 -1.57 -10.51
C SER A 306 9.99 -0.62 -11.17
N GLY A 307 10.63 0.25 -10.38
CA GLY A 307 11.69 1.13 -10.87
C GLY A 307 12.92 0.36 -11.33
N VAL A 308 13.33 -0.66 -10.57
CA VAL A 308 14.44 -1.56 -10.94
C VAL A 308 14.14 -2.32 -12.24
N GLU A 309 12.94 -2.85 -12.42
CA GLU A 309 12.51 -3.56 -13.62
C GLU A 309 12.58 -2.65 -14.86
N VAL A 310 12.12 -1.40 -14.75
CA VAL A 310 12.21 -0.41 -15.83
C VAL A 310 13.67 -0.05 -16.11
N ALA A 311 14.48 0.22 -15.08
CA ALA A 311 15.89 0.57 -15.25
C ALA A 311 16.68 -0.56 -15.97
N GLN A 312 16.43 -1.83 -15.59
CA GLN A 312 17.04 -2.97 -16.24
C GLN A 312 16.59 -3.14 -17.70
N ALA A 313 15.32 -2.88 -18.00
CA ALA A 313 14.80 -2.92 -19.37
C ALA A 313 15.42 -1.80 -20.25
N LEU A 314 15.81 -0.67 -19.63
CA LEU A 314 16.55 0.41 -20.25
C LEU A 314 18.09 0.16 -20.30
N GLY A 315 18.56 -1.02 -19.88
CA GLY A 315 19.96 -1.43 -19.96
C GLY A 315 20.80 -1.16 -18.72
N ALA A 316 20.20 -0.71 -17.62
CA ALA A 316 20.94 -0.50 -16.38
C ALA A 316 21.32 -1.86 -15.72
N THR A 317 22.50 -1.89 -15.11
CA THR A 317 22.94 -3.01 -14.27
C THR A 317 22.73 -2.68 -12.79
N LEU A 318 22.32 -3.66 -12.00
CA LEU A 318 22.16 -3.46 -10.56
C LEU A 318 23.53 -3.34 -9.88
N PRO A 319 23.73 -2.35 -8.97
CA PRO A 319 24.98 -2.19 -8.24
C PRO A 319 25.22 -3.26 -7.15
N TRP A 320 24.27 -4.17 -6.96
CA TRP A 320 24.36 -5.29 -6.01
C TRP A 320 24.14 -6.63 -6.69
N SER A 321 24.72 -7.71 -6.15
CA SER A 321 24.48 -9.06 -6.65
C SER A 321 23.11 -9.60 -6.21
N ALA A 322 22.52 -10.47 -7.01
CA ALA A 322 21.23 -11.12 -6.70
C ALA A 322 21.20 -11.84 -5.33
N GLY A 323 22.36 -12.27 -4.80
CA GLY A 323 22.46 -12.87 -3.47
C GLY A 323 22.43 -11.88 -2.30
N GLN A 324 22.60 -10.59 -2.55
CA GLN A 324 22.53 -9.53 -1.53
C GLN A 324 21.08 -9.04 -1.32
N VAL A 325 20.23 -9.27 -2.30
CA VAL A 325 18.78 -9.02 -2.17
C VAL A 325 18.17 -10.28 -1.56
N ARG A 326 17.68 -10.21 -0.32
CA ARG A 326 16.76 -11.23 0.19
C ARG A 326 15.51 -11.15 -0.67
N ALA A 327 15.44 -11.99 -1.70
CA ALA A 327 14.26 -12.12 -2.53
C ALA A 327 13.06 -12.35 -1.61
N SER A 328 12.09 -11.45 -1.63
CA SER A 328 10.76 -11.81 -1.17
C SER A 328 10.33 -12.96 -2.08
N ARG A 329 10.05 -14.13 -1.50
CA ARG A 329 9.90 -15.41 -2.23
C ARG A 329 8.69 -15.47 -3.17
N ASP A 330 8.11 -14.35 -3.57
CA ASP A 330 6.89 -14.29 -4.37
C ASP A 330 6.98 -13.34 -5.59
N LEU A 331 8.08 -13.44 -6.33
CA LEU A 331 8.22 -12.82 -7.66
C LEU A 331 7.40 -13.54 -8.76
N THR A 332 6.46 -14.40 -8.40
CA THR A 332 5.63 -15.15 -9.37
C THR A 332 4.50 -14.32 -10.01
N LEU A 333 4.41 -13.03 -9.76
CA LEU A 333 3.47 -12.14 -10.46
C LEU A 333 4.06 -11.48 -11.72
N VAL A 334 5.35 -11.64 -11.98
CA VAL A 334 5.96 -11.15 -13.22
C VAL A 334 6.04 -12.30 -14.22
N PRO A 335 5.27 -12.27 -15.32
CA PRO A 335 5.48 -13.22 -16.41
C PRO A 335 6.89 -13.01 -16.99
N GLU A 336 7.51 -14.07 -17.44
CA GLU A 336 8.80 -14.26 -18.13
C GLU A 336 9.16 -13.25 -19.25
N ILE A 337 9.14 -11.94 -19.02
CA ILE A 337 9.34 -10.95 -20.08
C ILE A 337 10.81 -10.60 -20.26
N VAL A 338 11.62 -10.74 -19.22
CA VAL A 338 13.05 -10.35 -19.26
C VAL A 338 13.91 -11.36 -20.05
N ARG A 339 13.41 -12.54 -20.43
CA ARG A 339 14.20 -13.57 -21.15
C ARG A 339 14.16 -13.50 -22.67
N LYS A 340 13.46 -12.55 -23.28
CA LYS A 340 13.33 -12.45 -24.75
C LYS A 340 13.89 -11.17 -25.38
N ALA A 341 14.61 -10.36 -24.62
CA ALA A 341 15.31 -9.17 -25.12
C ALA A 341 16.83 -9.28 -24.95
N ALA A 342 17.38 -10.49 -24.95
CA ALA A 342 18.82 -10.74 -25.07
C ALA A 342 19.07 -11.54 -26.36
#